data_85bb803a0341c354d6ebfaa56ba7c39f
#
_entry.id   85bb803a0341c354d6ebfaa56ba7c39f
#
_cell.length_a   1.000
_cell.length_b   1.000
_cell.length_c   1.000
_cell.angle_alpha   90.00
_cell.angle_beta   90.00
_cell.angle_gamma   90.00
#
_symmetry.space_group_name_H-M   'P 1'
#
loop_
_entity.id
_entity.type
_entity.pdbx_description
1 polymer ?
#
loop_
_entity_poly.entity_id
_entity_poly.type
_entity_poly.pdbx_seq_one_letter_code
_entity_poly.pdbx_strand_id
1 'polypeptide(L)'
;PNVEDDSGVVNIIIVDSNGVPADTTLCAAVYNHIMQPVPLSTDGKKTDGQTTTIERLAPPGVILEVTAPTTIAISVSGLIELDNTVGIEDIKSNFISSISEYIVQAIKDGEVRYSKIASILSNTAGVADYKNLIVNGNNTNVQLMLNQIPTISETTIKFDVGLVDG
;
A
#
# COMPACT_ATOMS: atom_id res chain seq x y z
N PRO A 1 31.43 -5.39 23.68
CA PRO A 1 30.71 -5.25 22.45
C PRO A 1 29.36 -5.92 22.68
N ASN A 2 28.29 -5.10 22.74
CA ASN A 2 26.94 -5.59 22.75
C ASN A 2 26.72 -6.26 21.38
N VAL A 3 26.67 -7.57 21.39
CA VAL A 3 26.04 -8.32 20.31
C VAL A 3 24.55 -7.98 20.49
N GLU A 4 24.00 -7.10 19.69
CA GLU A 4 22.56 -7.03 19.51
C GLU A 4 22.16 -8.42 19.07
N ASP A 5 21.37 -9.08 19.90
CA ASP A 5 20.80 -10.39 19.62
C ASP A 5 19.87 -10.19 18.42
N ASP A 6 20.41 -10.45 17.25
CA ASP A 6 19.67 -10.48 15.99
C ASP A 6 18.83 -11.78 16.03
N SER A 7 18.01 -11.87 17.08
CA SER A 7 17.03 -12.92 17.23
C SER A 7 16.19 -12.90 15.98
N GLY A 8 16.27 -13.98 15.19
CA GLY A 8 15.70 -14.09 13.87
C GLY A 8 14.20 -13.80 13.82
N VAL A 9 13.84 -12.53 13.99
CA VAL A 9 12.47 -12.02 13.84
C VAL A 9 12.20 -11.83 12.36
N VAL A 10 11.19 -12.52 11.89
CA VAL A 10 10.68 -12.38 10.51
C VAL A 10 9.36 -11.65 10.57
N ASN A 11 9.29 -10.46 10.00
CA ASN A 11 8.07 -9.68 9.85
C ASN A 11 7.46 -9.93 8.48
N ILE A 12 6.22 -10.44 8.45
CA ILE A 12 5.43 -10.58 7.24
C ILE A 12 4.30 -9.56 7.28
N ILE A 13 4.28 -8.68 6.29
CA ILE A 13 3.24 -7.66 6.12
C ILE A 13 2.33 -8.11 4.99
N ILE A 14 1.05 -8.22 5.26
CA ILE A 14 0.09 -8.78 4.30
C ILE A 14 -1.07 -7.83 4.02
N VAL A 15 -1.47 -7.86 2.77
CA VAL A 15 -2.69 -7.22 2.26
C VAL A 15 -3.63 -8.30 1.71
N ASP A 16 -4.89 -7.98 1.56
CA ASP A 16 -5.84 -8.85 0.87
C ASP A 16 -5.63 -8.82 -0.65
N SER A 17 -6.46 -9.55 -1.39
CA SER A 17 -6.41 -9.61 -2.86
C SER A 17 -6.68 -8.27 -3.55
N ASN A 18 -7.23 -7.29 -2.85
CA ASN A 18 -7.54 -5.95 -3.36
C ASN A 18 -6.47 -4.91 -2.96
N GLY A 19 -5.39 -5.34 -2.27
CA GLY A 19 -4.34 -4.45 -1.78
C GLY A 19 -4.72 -3.67 -0.52
N VAL A 20 -5.83 -4.05 0.15
CA VAL A 20 -6.26 -3.48 1.42
C VAL A 20 -5.54 -4.17 2.58
N PRO A 21 -5.20 -3.47 3.68
CA PRO A 21 -4.63 -4.11 4.86
C PRO A 21 -5.43 -5.33 5.30
N ALA A 22 -4.75 -6.45 5.50
CA ALA A 22 -5.37 -7.69 5.94
C ALA A 22 -6.06 -7.52 7.30
N ASP A 23 -7.17 -8.20 7.51
CA ASP A 23 -7.78 -8.27 8.82
C ASP A 23 -7.00 -9.21 9.78
N THR A 24 -7.35 -9.16 11.04
CA THR A 24 -6.71 -10.00 12.08
C THR A 24 -6.91 -11.50 11.83
N THR A 25 -8.00 -11.88 11.18
CA THR A 25 -8.32 -13.29 10.86
C THR A 25 -7.36 -13.81 9.80
N LEU A 26 -7.12 -13.03 8.75
CA LEU A 26 -6.18 -13.37 7.68
C LEU A 26 -4.74 -13.41 8.22
N CYS A 27 -4.34 -12.42 9.04
CA CYS A 27 -3.03 -12.42 9.70
C CYS A 27 -2.82 -13.68 10.55
N ALA A 28 -3.82 -14.05 11.36
CA ALA A 28 -3.78 -15.26 12.18
C ALA A 28 -3.74 -16.54 11.33
N ALA A 29 -4.48 -16.59 10.23
CA ALA A 29 -4.47 -17.75 9.32
C ALA A 29 -3.09 -17.95 8.69
N VAL A 30 -2.44 -16.87 8.22
CA VAL A 30 -1.09 -16.92 7.65
C VAL A 30 -0.07 -17.33 8.72
N TYR A 31 -0.14 -16.72 9.91
CA TYR A 31 0.72 -17.10 11.03
C TYR A 31 0.59 -18.60 11.36
N ASN A 32 -0.65 -19.07 11.50
CA ASN A 32 -0.93 -20.48 11.83
C ASN A 32 -0.43 -21.42 10.72
N HIS A 33 -0.62 -21.05 9.46
CA HIS A 33 -0.13 -21.84 8.33
C HIS A 33 1.40 -22.03 8.37
N ILE A 34 2.14 -21.00 8.77
CA ILE A 34 3.61 -21.02 8.79
C ILE A 34 4.14 -21.69 10.07
N MET A 35 3.53 -21.41 11.22
CA MET A 35 4.05 -21.80 12.53
C MET A 35 3.47 -23.08 13.10
N GLN A 36 2.24 -23.44 12.73
CA GLN A 36 1.59 -24.65 13.25
C GLN A 36 2.04 -25.88 12.46
N PRO A 37 2.33 -26.98 13.15
CA PRO A 37 2.59 -28.25 12.50
C PRO A 37 1.32 -28.73 11.80
N VAL A 38 1.51 -29.42 10.67
CA VAL A 38 0.39 -30.15 10.01
C VAL A 38 -0.26 -31.08 11.04
N PRO A 39 -1.59 -31.04 11.20
CA PRO A 39 -2.28 -31.94 12.14
C PRO A 39 -1.92 -33.38 11.83
N LEU A 40 -1.51 -34.11 12.85
CA LEU A 40 -1.31 -35.55 12.76
C LEU A 40 -2.65 -36.25 12.93
N SER A 41 -2.89 -37.28 12.14
CA SER A 41 -3.96 -38.24 12.39
C SER A 41 -3.72 -38.96 13.72
N THR A 42 -4.75 -39.56 14.31
CA THR A 42 -4.69 -40.33 15.54
C THR A 42 -3.74 -41.55 15.47
N ASP A 43 -3.36 -41.97 14.24
CA ASP A 43 -2.38 -43.03 14.00
C ASP A 43 -0.93 -42.48 13.84
N GLY A 44 -0.69 -41.21 14.09
CA GLY A 44 0.62 -40.57 13.99
C GLY A 44 1.07 -40.27 12.55
N LYS A 45 0.19 -40.39 11.56
CA LYS A 45 0.46 -40.06 10.17
C LYS A 45 -0.09 -38.67 9.81
N LYS A 46 0.52 -38.03 8.83
CA LYS A 46 -0.09 -36.82 8.24
C LYS A 46 -1.43 -37.18 7.62
N THR A 47 -2.37 -36.25 7.68
CA THR A 47 -3.70 -36.41 7.07
C THR A 47 -3.66 -36.60 5.55
N ASP A 48 -2.52 -36.37 4.91
CA ASP A 48 -2.25 -36.61 3.50
C ASP A 48 -1.64 -38.00 3.18
N GLY A 49 -1.52 -38.87 4.21
CA GLY A 49 -1.01 -40.25 4.07
C GLY A 49 0.53 -40.37 4.12
N GLN A 50 1.27 -39.30 4.35
CA GLN A 50 2.72 -39.34 4.50
C GLN A 50 3.18 -39.54 5.94
N THR A 51 4.25 -40.28 6.14
CA THR A 51 4.85 -40.57 7.45
C THR A 51 5.57 -39.35 8.01
N THR A 52 5.31 -39.07 9.25
CA THR A 52 5.54 -37.86 10.00
C THR A 52 6.98 -37.41 10.16
N THR A 53 7.25 -36.22 9.66
CA THR A 53 8.02 -35.23 10.44
C THR A 53 7.15 -33.99 10.58
N ILE A 54 7.00 -33.44 11.79
CA ILE A 54 6.29 -32.19 12.00
C ILE A 54 7.17 -31.09 11.37
N GLU A 55 6.94 -30.80 10.13
CA GLU A 55 7.67 -29.73 9.43
C GLU A 55 6.89 -28.44 9.59
N ARG A 56 7.38 -27.58 10.48
CA ARG A 56 7.04 -26.16 10.43
C ARG A 56 7.65 -25.58 9.18
N LEU A 57 6.93 -24.71 8.49
CA LEU A 57 7.50 -23.95 7.38
C LEU A 57 8.60 -23.00 7.88
N ALA A 58 8.47 -22.50 9.12
CA ALA A 58 9.49 -21.69 9.76
C ALA A 58 10.55 -22.58 10.45
N PRO A 59 11.86 -22.28 10.29
CA PRO A 59 12.93 -22.95 11.03
C PRO A 59 12.76 -22.83 12.55
N PRO A 60 13.32 -23.75 13.35
CA PRO A 60 13.35 -23.65 14.81
C PRO A 60 14.08 -22.36 15.25
N GLY A 61 13.53 -21.65 16.22
CA GLY A 61 14.12 -20.41 16.76
C GLY A 61 13.72 -19.13 16.06
N VAL A 62 13.00 -19.19 14.94
CA VAL A 62 12.43 -18.01 14.28
C VAL A 62 11.24 -17.49 15.05
N ILE A 63 11.26 -16.19 15.34
CA ILE A 63 10.09 -15.44 15.83
C ILE A 63 9.39 -14.86 14.59
N LEU A 64 8.13 -15.23 14.38
CA LEU A 64 7.34 -14.75 13.28
C LEU A 64 6.32 -13.71 13.76
N GLU A 65 6.30 -12.57 13.12
CA GLU A 65 5.24 -11.57 13.25
C GLU A 65 4.50 -11.43 11.92
N VAL A 66 3.18 -11.58 11.92
CA VAL A 66 2.33 -11.39 10.76
C VAL A 66 1.38 -10.24 11.06
N THR A 67 1.53 -9.15 10.34
CA THR A 67 0.79 -7.92 10.59
C THR A 67 0.20 -7.33 9.30
N ALA A 68 -0.81 -6.50 9.47
CA ALA A 68 -1.30 -5.64 8.41
C ALA A 68 -0.44 -4.38 8.31
N PRO A 69 -0.28 -3.78 7.12
CA PRO A 69 0.34 -2.47 6.99
C PRO A 69 -0.55 -1.38 7.60
N THR A 70 0.07 -0.29 8.01
CA THR A 70 -0.64 0.95 8.32
C THR A 70 -0.92 1.73 7.03
N THR A 71 -1.97 2.54 7.01
CA THR A 71 -2.29 3.39 5.86
C THR A 71 -1.81 4.82 6.07
N ILE A 72 -1.33 5.47 5.02
CA ILE A 72 -1.09 6.91 4.97
C ILE A 72 -1.96 7.52 3.88
N ALA A 73 -2.86 8.44 4.25
CA ALA A 73 -3.68 9.14 3.28
C ALA A 73 -2.83 10.12 2.47
N ILE A 74 -2.92 10.04 1.15
CA ILE A 74 -2.30 11.00 0.24
C ILE A 74 -3.34 12.06 -0.10
N SER A 75 -3.10 13.28 0.35
CA SER A 75 -3.90 14.45 -0.01
C SER A 75 -3.24 15.20 -1.15
N VAL A 76 -4.05 15.61 -2.12
CA VAL A 76 -3.59 16.41 -3.26
C VAL A 76 -4.48 17.64 -3.38
N SER A 77 -3.87 18.80 -3.50
CA SER A 77 -4.59 20.06 -3.72
C SER A 77 -3.86 20.94 -4.74
N GLY A 78 -4.60 21.80 -5.41
CA GLY A 78 -4.05 22.72 -6.39
C GLY A 78 -5.14 23.46 -7.14
N LEU A 79 -4.75 24.49 -7.87
CA LEU A 79 -5.59 25.18 -8.85
C LEU A 79 -5.47 24.45 -10.18
N ILE A 80 -6.58 24.11 -10.79
CA ILE A 80 -6.61 23.50 -12.13
C ILE A 80 -7.40 24.37 -13.11
N GLU A 81 -6.92 24.44 -14.33
CA GLU A 81 -7.64 24.99 -15.46
C GLU A 81 -8.29 23.86 -16.25
N LEU A 82 -9.56 24.00 -16.56
CA LEU A 82 -10.32 23.00 -17.28
C LEU A 82 -10.23 23.23 -18.78
N ASP A 83 -10.11 22.18 -19.59
CA ASP A 83 -10.28 22.24 -21.03
C ASP A 83 -11.77 22.24 -21.46
N ASN A 84 -12.69 22.17 -20.48
CA ASN A 84 -14.13 22.11 -20.63
C ASN A 84 -14.67 20.89 -21.40
N THR A 85 -13.89 19.83 -21.53
CA THR A 85 -14.34 18.58 -22.15
C THR A 85 -15.10 17.68 -21.18
N VAL A 86 -14.74 17.72 -19.88
CA VAL A 86 -15.37 16.95 -18.82
C VAL A 86 -15.54 17.79 -17.53
N GLY A 87 -16.39 17.34 -16.63
CA GLY A 87 -16.64 18.00 -15.36
C GLY A 87 -15.55 17.73 -14.31
N ILE A 88 -15.49 18.58 -13.27
CA ILE A 88 -14.49 18.47 -12.19
C ILE A 88 -14.56 17.12 -11.45
N GLU A 89 -15.74 16.55 -11.28
CA GLU A 89 -15.90 15.25 -10.58
C GLU A 89 -15.37 14.09 -11.43
N ASP A 90 -15.53 14.15 -12.76
CA ASP A 90 -14.93 13.18 -13.67
C ASP A 90 -13.41 13.28 -13.67
N ILE A 91 -12.86 14.52 -13.62
CA ILE A 91 -11.42 14.75 -13.48
C ILE A 91 -10.89 14.13 -12.19
N LYS A 92 -11.54 14.37 -11.06
CA LYS A 92 -11.14 13.76 -9.77
C LYS A 92 -11.16 12.23 -9.84
N SER A 93 -12.21 11.64 -10.39
CA SER A 93 -12.37 10.21 -10.55
C SER A 93 -11.27 9.59 -11.42
N ASN A 94 -11.00 10.20 -12.58
CA ASN A 94 -9.95 9.77 -13.50
C ASN A 94 -8.55 9.91 -12.88
N PHE A 95 -8.31 11.02 -12.16
CA PHE A 95 -7.07 11.25 -11.44
C PHE A 95 -6.84 10.21 -10.33
N ILE A 96 -7.87 9.91 -9.52
CA ILE A 96 -7.80 8.87 -8.48
C ILE A 96 -7.49 7.51 -9.09
N SER A 97 -8.14 7.14 -10.19
CA SER A 97 -7.88 5.87 -10.87
C SER A 97 -6.42 5.76 -11.31
N SER A 98 -5.88 6.81 -11.94
CA SER A 98 -4.49 6.83 -12.39
C SER A 98 -3.48 6.83 -11.26
N ILE A 99 -3.79 7.50 -10.13
CA ILE A 99 -2.93 7.43 -8.93
C ILE A 99 -2.99 6.05 -8.29
N SER A 100 -4.16 5.42 -8.25
CA SER A 100 -4.30 4.08 -7.68
C SER A 100 -3.43 3.05 -8.40
N GLU A 101 -3.28 3.16 -9.70
CA GLU A 101 -2.33 2.36 -10.47
C GLU A 101 -0.87 2.67 -10.10
N TYR A 102 -0.54 3.94 -9.91
CA TYR A 102 0.81 4.37 -9.53
C TYR A 102 1.18 3.96 -8.09
N ILE A 103 0.23 3.91 -7.16
CA ILE A 103 0.46 3.55 -5.75
C ILE A 103 1.20 2.22 -5.61
N VAL A 104 0.87 1.22 -6.42
CA VAL A 104 1.55 -0.10 -6.41
C VAL A 104 3.06 0.05 -6.65
N GLN A 105 3.45 0.98 -7.53
CA GLN A 105 4.87 1.26 -7.76
C GLN A 105 5.47 2.11 -6.63
N ALA A 106 4.72 3.09 -6.10
CA ALA A 106 5.17 3.92 -4.99
C ALA A 106 5.51 3.11 -3.73
N ILE A 107 4.75 2.05 -3.45
CA ILE A 107 5.04 1.12 -2.35
C ILE A 107 6.41 0.45 -2.55
N LYS A 108 6.70 -0.02 -3.76
CA LYS A 108 8.00 -0.65 -4.08
C LYS A 108 9.17 0.33 -4.00
N ASP A 109 8.93 1.57 -4.42
CA ASP A 109 9.94 2.64 -4.40
C ASP A 109 10.16 3.19 -2.97
N GLY A 110 9.27 2.92 -2.01
CA GLY A 110 9.29 3.46 -0.66
C GLY A 110 8.93 4.94 -0.57
N GLU A 111 8.40 5.52 -1.64
CA GLU A 111 8.02 6.94 -1.69
C GLU A 111 6.93 7.22 -2.72
N VAL A 112 6.07 8.18 -2.40
CA VAL A 112 5.17 8.81 -3.38
C VAL A 112 5.85 10.03 -3.96
N ARG A 113 6.20 10.00 -5.24
CA ARG A 113 6.96 11.07 -5.89
C ARG A 113 6.03 12.19 -6.33
N TYR A 114 6.33 13.40 -5.85
CA TYR A 114 5.63 14.62 -6.25
C TYR A 114 5.56 14.77 -7.78
N SER A 115 6.69 14.57 -8.47
CA SER A 115 6.76 14.68 -9.93
C SER A 115 5.86 13.69 -10.68
N LYS A 116 5.63 12.51 -10.10
CA LYS A 116 4.69 11.52 -10.68
C LYS A 116 3.25 11.95 -10.49
N ILE A 117 2.88 12.46 -9.32
CA ILE A 117 1.55 13.05 -9.08
C ILE A 117 1.30 14.20 -10.04
N ALA A 118 2.28 15.11 -10.20
CA ALA A 118 2.23 16.23 -11.15
C ALA A 118 2.02 15.75 -12.59
N SER A 119 2.79 14.74 -13.01
CA SER A 119 2.66 14.16 -14.36
C SER A 119 1.31 13.49 -14.58
N ILE A 120 0.78 12.78 -13.58
CA ILE A 120 -0.54 12.15 -13.65
C ILE A 120 -1.60 13.24 -13.81
N LEU A 121 -1.53 14.34 -13.01
CA LEU A 121 -2.47 15.44 -13.09
C LEU A 121 -2.45 16.09 -14.48
N SER A 122 -1.27 16.40 -15.03
CA SER A 122 -1.12 16.97 -16.37
C SER A 122 -1.70 16.09 -17.48
N ASN A 123 -1.72 14.77 -17.28
CA ASN A 123 -2.22 13.82 -18.27
C ASN A 123 -3.68 13.39 -17.99
N THR A 124 -4.30 13.93 -16.96
CA THR A 124 -5.71 13.63 -16.66
C THR A 124 -6.61 14.34 -17.66
N ALA A 125 -7.49 13.59 -18.32
CA ALA A 125 -8.44 14.16 -19.28
C ALA A 125 -9.30 15.25 -18.62
N GLY A 126 -9.42 16.39 -19.27
CA GLY A 126 -10.15 17.56 -18.76
C GLY A 126 -9.28 18.61 -18.08
N VAL A 127 -8.02 18.32 -17.78
CA VAL A 127 -7.06 19.28 -17.22
C VAL A 127 -6.28 19.94 -18.37
N ALA A 128 -6.45 21.24 -18.55
CA ALA A 128 -5.67 22.04 -19.49
C ALA A 128 -4.32 22.44 -18.91
N ASP A 129 -4.32 22.92 -17.65
CA ASP A 129 -3.13 23.28 -16.90
C ASP A 129 -3.38 23.25 -15.38
N TYR A 130 -2.32 23.35 -14.57
CA TYR A 130 -2.44 23.40 -13.11
C TYR A 130 -1.36 24.30 -12.49
N LYS A 131 -1.67 24.82 -11.30
CA LYS A 131 -0.75 25.67 -10.52
C LYS A 131 -0.87 25.33 -9.03
N ASN A 132 0.23 25.59 -8.29
CA ASN A 132 0.27 25.40 -6.84
C ASN A 132 -0.13 23.98 -6.39
N LEU A 133 0.32 22.95 -7.11
CA LEU A 133 0.11 21.56 -6.70
C LEU A 133 0.80 21.31 -5.37
N ILE A 134 0.07 20.75 -4.44
CA ILE A 134 0.52 20.38 -3.08
C ILE A 134 0.15 18.93 -2.80
N VAL A 135 1.09 18.16 -2.29
CA VAL A 135 0.89 16.75 -1.88
C VAL A 135 1.23 16.64 -0.41
N ASN A 136 0.28 16.22 0.42
CA ASN A 136 0.40 16.16 1.89
C ASN A 136 0.96 17.47 2.50
N GLY A 137 0.46 18.62 2.00
CA GLY A 137 0.84 19.93 2.50
C GLY A 137 2.18 20.48 1.99
N ASN A 138 2.89 19.75 1.11
CA ASN A 138 4.20 20.12 0.59
C ASN A 138 4.31 19.90 -0.93
N ASN A 139 5.37 20.42 -1.52
CA ASN A 139 5.75 20.21 -2.92
C ASN A 139 6.95 19.23 -3.05
N THR A 140 7.04 18.29 -2.13
CA THR A 140 8.12 17.30 -2.06
C THR A 140 7.55 15.88 -2.07
N ASN A 141 8.43 14.89 -2.26
CA ASN A 141 8.06 13.47 -2.17
C ASN A 141 7.57 13.12 -0.76
N VAL A 142 6.61 12.21 -0.67
CA VAL A 142 6.12 11.64 0.59
C VAL A 142 6.85 10.32 0.83
N GLN A 143 7.68 10.26 1.86
CA GLN A 143 8.39 9.04 2.24
C GLN A 143 7.43 8.05 2.91
N LEU A 144 7.54 6.78 2.58
CA LEU A 144 6.76 5.69 3.17
C LEU A 144 7.64 4.89 4.13
N MET A 145 7.09 4.53 5.27
CA MET A 145 7.72 3.55 6.17
C MET A 145 7.55 2.15 5.59
N LEU A 146 8.39 1.21 6.00
CA LEU A 146 8.38 -0.18 5.52
C LEU A 146 7.01 -0.89 5.65
N ASN A 147 6.21 -0.48 6.63
CA ASN A 147 4.88 -1.04 6.89
C ASN A 147 3.75 -0.11 6.50
N GLN A 148 4.00 0.90 5.65
CA GLN A 148 2.98 1.85 5.21
C GLN A 148 2.57 1.61 3.76
N ILE A 149 1.27 1.71 3.51
CA ILE A 149 0.70 1.78 2.17
C ILE A 149 -0.04 3.11 1.99
N PRO A 150 0.22 3.83 0.90
CA PRO A 150 -0.50 5.06 0.59
C PRO A 150 -1.93 4.74 0.13
N THR A 151 -2.87 5.56 0.55
CA THR A 151 -4.27 5.50 0.12
C THR A 151 -4.71 6.84 -0.43
N ILE A 152 -5.62 6.85 -1.38
CA ILE A 152 -6.21 8.05 -1.95
C ILE A 152 -7.72 7.88 -2.06
N SER A 153 -8.46 8.96 -1.91
CA SER A 153 -9.92 8.99 -2.04
C SER A 153 -10.38 10.37 -2.48
N GLU A 154 -11.62 10.49 -2.90
CA GLU A 154 -12.21 11.77 -3.32
C GLU A 154 -12.12 12.84 -2.23
N THR A 155 -12.26 12.44 -0.96
CA THR A 155 -12.19 13.37 0.18
C THR A 155 -10.79 13.95 0.40
N THR A 156 -9.75 13.31 -0.13
CA THR A 156 -8.35 13.77 -0.03
C THR A 156 -7.92 14.62 -1.23
N ILE A 157 -8.76 14.77 -2.25
CA ILE A 157 -8.50 15.59 -3.44
C ILE A 157 -9.26 16.91 -3.32
N LYS A 158 -8.53 18.03 -3.38
CA LYS A 158 -9.08 19.39 -3.29
C LYS A 158 -8.56 20.25 -4.45
N PHE A 159 -9.26 20.21 -5.55
CA PHE A 159 -8.95 21.10 -6.68
C PHE A 159 -9.87 22.32 -6.69
N ASP A 160 -9.26 23.49 -6.70
CA ASP A 160 -9.93 24.74 -7.06
C ASP A 160 -9.89 24.87 -8.59
N VAL A 161 -10.95 25.45 -9.16
CA VAL A 161 -11.05 25.64 -10.63
C VAL A 161 -10.87 27.11 -10.94
N GLY A 162 -9.99 27.44 -11.87
CA GLY A 162 -9.72 28.80 -12.30
C GLY A 162 -8.75 28.86 -13.47
N LEU A 163 -8.49 30.07 -13.99
CA LEU A 163 -7.46 30.27 -15.00
C LEU A 163 -6.09 30.18 -14.34
N VAL A 164 -5.18 29.48 -14.98
CA VAL A 164 -3.78 29.42 -14.61
C VAL A 164 -3.05 30.50 -15.41
N ASP A 165 -3.05 31.74 -14.90
CA ASP A 165 -2.29 32.82 -15.49
C ASP A 165 -0.81 32.46 -15.55
N GLY A 166 -0.21 32.56 -16.73
CA GLY A 166 1.19 32.25 -17.05
C GLY A 166 2.18 33.23 -16.42
#